data_97a2cb61af336d865138b379bf0533c7
#
_entry.id   97a2cb61af336d865138b379bf0533c7
#
_cell.length_a   1.000
_cell.length_b   1.000
_cell.length_c   1.000
_cell.angle_alpha   90.00
_cell.angle_beta   90.00
_cell.angle_gamma   90.00
#
_symmetry.space_group_name_H-M   'P 1'
#
loop_
_entity.id
_entity.type
_entity.pdbx_description
1 polymer ?
#
loop_
_entity_poly.entity_id
_entity_poly.type
_entity_poly.pdbx_seq_one_letter_code
_entity_poly.pdbx_strand_id
1 'polypeptide(L)'
;MQTRSELIKEIKQGLYVTSYDYMRRDFELYQGIEIEYVILDEAQYIKKQKTKNAQSVKTLKTRHKLALTGTPIENSLAELWSIFDFLMPQYLFNYHYFQKQYENDIVKNNDEEKTKQLKKLVTPFILRRNKKEVLTELPDKIEQNMILPFNDEEEKIYVANLAKANKELQELYDIEGSDKMQILKLLTRLRQICLEPRLVYDNIDQPSSKLKACMELIKTMQENKQKVLIFSSFTSVLDLIAEECQKAGITYYMLTGSTNKEDRRELVSRFQKDDTTLFLISLKAGGTGLNLTSAEAVIHFDPWWNVSAQNQATDRAYRIGQKNNVQVFNLVMKDSVEEKIIELQKRKKELADMFVENNSGGLSQMSKEDILSLFTM
;
A
#
# COMPACT_ATOMS: atom_id res chain seq x y z
N MET A 1 -36.64 3.31 9.91
CA MET A 1 -35.31 3.76 9.44
C MET A 1 -35.47 4.41 8.08
N GLN A 2 -35.06 5.67 7.92
CA GLN A 2 -35.05 6.32 6.60
C GLN A 2 -34.12 5.59 5.64
N THR A 3 -34.54 5.44 4.41
CA THR A 3 -33.67 4.88 3.36
C THR A 3 -32.59 5.89 2.95
N ARG A 4 -31.47 5.41 2.42
CA ARG A 4 -30.40 6.29 1.92
C ARG A 4 -30.89 7.27 0.85
N SER A 5 -31.80 6.84 -0.01
CA SER A 5 -32.40 7.68 -1.05
C SER A 5 -33.24 8.83 -0.47
N GLU A 6 -33.98 8.58 0.63
CA GLU A 6 -34.71 9.62 1.34
C GLU A 6 -33.77 10.64 1.97
N LEU A 7 -32.69 10.17 2.63
CA LEU A 7 -31.70 11.04 3.21
C LEU A 7 -31.02 11.96 2.17
N ILE A 8 -30.73 11.44 0.96
CA ILE A 8 -30.11 12.23 -0.11
C ILE A 8 -31.09 13.30 -0.63
N LYS A 9 -32.36 12.99 -0.77
CA LYS A 9 -33.39 13.95 -1.20
C LYS A 9 -33.67 15.03 -0.18
N GLU A 10 -33.41 14.80 1.09
CA GLU A 10 -33.58 15.75 2.19
C GLU A 10 -32.31 16.58 2.48
N ILE A 11 -31.26 16.47 1.66
CA ILE A 11 -30.05 17.26 1.80
C ILE A 11 -30.39 18.75 1.79
N LYS A 12 -30.00 19.42 2.91
CA LYS A 12 -30.11 20.87 3.10
C LYS A 12 -28.71 21.43 3.36
N GLN A 13 -28.65 22.61 3.91
CA GLN A 13 -27.38 23.20 4.34
C GLN A 13 -26.73 22.34 5.44
N GLY A 14 -25.47 21.95 5.25
CA GLY A 14 -24.73 21.15 6.22
C GLY A 14 -23.55 20.39 5.60
N LEU A 15 -22.88 19.60 6.43
CA LEU A 15 -21.80 18.71 6.03
C LEU A 15 -22.32 17.27 5.93
N TYR A 16 -22.13 16.68 4.77
CA TYR A 16 -22.55 15.30 4.48
C TYR A 16 -21.33 14.46 4.12
N VAL A 17 -21.24 13.28 4.72
CA VAL A 17 -20.14 12.34 4.47
C VAL A 17 -20.69 11.07 3.84
N THR A 18 -20.13 10.69 2.71
CA THR A 18 -20.49 9.45 2.00
C THR A 18 -19.22 8.71 1.54
N SER A 19 -19.36 7.47 1.09
CA SER A 19 -18.26 6.73 0.49
C SER A 19 -18.29 6.79 -1.03
N TYR A 20 -17.13 6.55 -1.68
CA TYR A 20 -17.05 6.45 -3.15
C TYR A 20 -18.02 5.42 -3.73
N ASP A 21 -18.20 4.28 -3.04
CA ASP A 21 -19.13 3.24 -3.49
C ASP A 21 -20.59 3.67 -3.42
N TYR A 22 -20.99 4.37 -2.36
CA TYR A 22 -22.34 4.90 -2.25
C TYR A 22 -22.56 6.05 -3.25
N MET A 23 -21.59 6.94 -3.38
CA MET A 23 -21.64 8.00 -4.38
C MET A 23 -21.84 7.45 -5.79
N ARG A 24 -21.12 6.40 -6.15
CA ARG A 24 -21.24 5.72 -7.45
C ARG A 24 -22.61 5.07 -7.67
N ARG A 25 -23.18 4.44 -6.61
CA ARG A 25 -24.47 3.73 -6.69
C ARG A 25 -25.65 4.70 -6.79
N ASP A 26 -25.56 5.80 -6.08
CA ASP A 26 -26.63 6.77 -5.92
C ASP A 26 -26.39 8.02 -6.76
N PHE A 27 -25.50 7.97 -7.71
CA PHE A 27 -25.01 9.06 -8.52
C PHE A 27 -26.14 9.97 -9.09
N GLU A 28 -27.20 9.35 -9.61
CA GLU A 28 -28.33 10.06 -10.18
C GLU A 28 -29.07 10.94 -9.16
N LEU A 29 -29.09 10.55 -7.89
CA LEU A 29 -29.76 11.30 -6.84
C LEU A 29 -29.02 12.58 -6.46
N TYR A 30 -27.72 12.69 -6.77
CA TYR A 30 -26.92 13.87 -6.51
C TYR A 30 -26.96 14.89 -7.66
N GLN A 31 -27.50 14.52 -8.82
CA GLN A 31 -27.58 15.38 -10.03
C GLN A 31 -28.55 16.52 -9.83
N GLY A 32 -28.82 17.19 -9.08
CA GLY A 32 -29.76 18.30 -8.90
C GLY A 32 -29.50 19.08 -7.64
N ILE A 33 -28.51 18.59 -6.87
CA ILE A 33 -28.14 19.19 -5.62
C ILE A 33 -27.05 20.23 -5.88
N GLU A 34 -27.26 21.47 -5.43
CA GLU A 34 -26.22 22.49 -5.40
C GLU A 34 -25.24 22.20 -4.28
N ILE A 35 -24.00 21.93 -4.67
CA ILE A 35 -22.92 21.58 -3.72
C ILE A 35 -21.90 22.72 -3.73
N GLU A 36 -21.66 23.32 -2.58
CA GLU A 36 -20.65 24.39 -2.44
C GLU A 36 -19.24 23.80 -2.48
N TYR A 37 -18.96 22.75 -1.72
CA TYR A 37 -17.67 22.07 -1.67
C TYR A 37 -17.81 20.56 -1.87
N VAL A 38 -16.97 19.98 -2.74
CA VAL A 38 -16.72 18.54 -2.78
C VAL A 38 -15.30 18.29 -2.33
N ILE A 39 -15.16 17.56 -1.23
CA ILE A 39 -13.87 17.17 -0.65
C ILE A 39 -13.71 15.66 -0.83
N LEU A 40 -12.69 15.26 -1.58
CA LEU A 40 -12.31 13.84 -1.72
C LEU A 40 -11.22 13.51 -0.72
N ASP A 41 -11.51 12.65 0.24
CA ASP A 41 -10.49 12.02 1.07
C ASP A 41 -9.96 10.76 0.37
N GLU A 42 -8.66 10.47 0.52
CA GLU A 42 -7.99 9.39 -0.19
C GLU A 42 -8.23 9.46 -1.73
N ALA A 43 -7.94 10.63 -2.32
CA ALA A 43 -8.26 10.91 -3.72
C ALA A 43 -7.61 9.94 -4.73
N GLN A 44 -6.65 9.10 -4.32
CA GLN A 44 -6.15 8.01 -5.16
C GLN A 44 -7.23 7.00 -5.58
N TYR A 45 -8.41 6.99 -4.96
CA TYR A 45 -9.54 6.18 -5.44
C TYR A 45 -10.08 6.63 -6.81
N ILE A 46 -9.75 7.84 -7.26
CA ILE A 46 -10.08 8.36 -8.59
C ILE A 46 -8.90 8.42 -9.57
N LYS A 47 -7.75 7.86 -9.21
CA LYS A 47 -6.51 7.89 -10.02
C LYS A 47 -6.66 7.33 -11.43
N LYS A 48 -7.55 6.38 -11.64
CA LYS A 48 -7.87 5.84 -12.97
C LYS A 48 -9.11 6.53 -13.52
N GLN A 49 -8.91 7.42 -14.51
CA GLN A 49 -9.95 8.25 -15.10
C GLN A 49 -11.20 7.49 -15.61
N LYS A 50 -11.03 6.25 -16.09
CA LYS A 50 -12.11 5.43 -16.66
C LYS A 50 -12.93 4.65 -15.62
N THR A 51 -12.56 4.71 -14.34
CA THR A 51 -13.32 4.01 -13.29
C THR A 51 -14.65 4.69 -13.02
N LYS A 52 -15.67 3.90 -12.67
CA LYS A 52 -16.98 4.43 -12.29
C LYS A 52 -16.90 5.41 -11.11
N ASN A 53 -15.99 5.18 -10.16
CA ASN A 53 -15.75 6.10 -9.04
C ASN A 53 -15.25 7.48 -9.55
N ALA A 54 -14.26 7.49 -10.46
CA ALA A 54 -13.75 8.74 -11.01
C ALA A 54 -14.83 9.49 -11.82
N GLN A 55 -15.57 8.77 -12.65
CA GLN A 55 -16.64 9.36 -13.47
C GLN A 55 -17.74 9.97 -12.60
N SER A 56 -18.21 9.26 -11.56
CA SER A 56 -19.30 9.75 -10.70
C SER A 56 -18.93 11.04 -9.94
N VAL A 57 -17.71 11.15 -9.41
CA VAL A 57 -17.33 12.35 -8.67
C VAL A 57 -16.98 13.54 -9.58
N LYS A 58 -16.44 13.28 -10.79
CA LYS A 58 -16.08 14.33 -11.75
C LYS A 58 -17.28 15.06 -12.32
N THR A 59 -18.43 14.41 -12.39
CA THR A 59 -19.67 14.98 -12.94
C THR A 59 -20.49 15.77 -11.91
N LEU A 60 -20.11 15.76 -10.63
CA LEU A 60 -20.77 16.58 -9.61
C LEU A 60 -20.60 18.06 -9.91
N LYS A 61 -21.74 18.78 -9.92
CA LYS A 61 -21.75 20.23 -10.05
C LYS A 61 -21.46 20.85 -8.68
N THR A 62 -20.33 21.53 -8.57
CA THR A 62 -19.89 22.14 -7.32
C THR A 62 -19.10 23.40 -7.61
N ARG A 63 -19.12 24.33 -6.66
CA ARG A 63 -18.38 25.60 -6.77
C ARG A 63 -16.90 25.41 -6.46
N HIS A 64 -16.59 24.61 -5.46
CA HIS A 64 -15.22 24.36 -5.00
C HIS A 64 -14.91 22.87 -4.89
N LYS A 65 -13.67 22.51 -5.19
CA LYS A 65 -13.18 21.13 -5.12
C LYS A 65 -11.88 21.06 -4.37
N LEU A 66 -11.75 20.05 -3.51
CA LEU A 66 -10.53 19.74 -2.76
C LEU A 66 -10.26 18.23 -2.84
N ALA A 67 -9.01 17.86 -3.02
CA ALA A 67 -8.56 16.47 -3.01
C ALA A 67 -7.49 16.29 -1.93
N LEU A 68 -7.74 15.39 -0.99
CA LEU A 68 -6.80 15.00 0.05
C LEU A 68 -6.22 13.64 -0.31
N THR A 69 -4.90 13.54 -0.35
CA THR A 69 -4.20 12.28 -0.61
C THR A 69 -2.80 12.33 -0.02
N GLY A 70 -2.37 11.22 0.57
CA GLY A 70 -0.97 11.05 0.97
C GLY A 70 -0.04 10.85 -0.24
N THR A 71 -0.60 10.49 -1.39
CA THR A 71 0.15 10.07 -2.58
C THR A 71 -0.56 10.53 -3.87
N PRO A 72 -0.33 11.80 -4.29
CA PRO A 72 -0.96 12.34 -5.50
C PRO A 72 -0.52 11.63 -6.79
N ILE A 73 0.66 11.01 -6.77
CA ILE A 73 1.19 10.15 -7.84
C ILE A 73 1.71 8.86 -7.18
N GLU A 74 1.06 7.75 -7.37
CA GLU A 74 1.55 6.44 -6.88
C GLU A 74 2.28 5.67 -7.98
N ASN A 75 1.75 5.72 -9.19
CA ASN A 75 2.17 4.83 -10.27
C ASN A 75 2.43 5.54 -11.60
N SER A 76 1.81 6.68 -11.88
CA SER A 76 1.96 7.37 -13.16
C SER A 76 1.49 8.81 -13.10
N LEU A 77 1.98 9.60 -14.05
CA LEU A 77 1.51 10.96 -14.28
C LEU A 77 0.01 11.00 -14.67
N ALA A 78 -0.52 9.89 -15.20
CA ALA A 78 -1.96 9.75 -15.44
C ALA A 78 -2.80 9.89 -14.16
N GLU A 79 -2.28 9.47 -13.01
CA GLU A 79 -2.97 9.62 -11.72
C GLU A 79 -3.05 11.09 -11.30
N LEU A 80 -1.95 11.82 -11.43
CA LEU A 80 -1.92 13.27 -11.23
C LEU A 80 -2.92 13.97 -12.16
N TRP A 81 -2.88 13.63 -13.45
CA TRP A 81 -3.83 14.17 -14.42
C TRP A 81 -5.28 13.92 -13.98
N SER A 82 -5.61 12.71 -13.52
CA SER A 82 -6.99 12.38 -13.12
C SER A 82 -7.47 13.17 -11.91
N ILE A 83 -6.59 13.45 -10.96
CA ILE A 83 -6.90 14.30 -9.80
C ILE A 83 -7.09 15.75 -10.24
N PHE A 84 -6.21 16.27 -11.11
CA PHE A 84 -6.34 17.62 -11.63
C PHE A 84 -7.57 17.80 -12.53
N ASP A 85 -7.95 16.79 -13.31
CA ASP A 85 -9.18 16.80 -14.10
C ASP A 85 -10.45 16.81 -13.22
N PHE A 86 -10.40 16.24 -12.01
CA PHE A 86 -11.43 16.44 -11.00
C PHE A 86 -11.41 17.88 -10.47
N LEU A 87 -10.25 18.37 -10.02
CA LEU A 87 -10.12 19.69 -9.37
C LEU A 87 -10.46 20.83 -10.34
N MET A 88 -9.83 20.81 -11.51
CA MET A 88 -9.89 21.87 -12.53
C MET A 88 -9.99 21.21 -13.91
N PRO A 89 -11.20 20.87 -14.38
CA PRO A 89 -11.39 20.24 -15.68
C PRO A 89 -10.69 21.02 -16.80
N GLN A 90 -9.98 20.29 -17.65
CA GLN A 90 -9.21 20.81 -18.79
C GLN A 90 -7.98 21.67 -18.44
N TYR A 91 -7.65 21.92 -17.20
CA TYR A 91 -6.43 22.67 -16.82
C TYR A 91 -5.15 22.02 -17.36
N LEU A 92 -5.05 20.69 -17.30
CA LEU A 92 -3.98 19.92 -17.91
C LEU A 92 -4.38 19.34 -19.28
N PHE A 93 -5.30 20.01 -19.98
CA PHE A 93 -5.88 19.57 -21.24
C PHE A 93 -6.59 18.21 -21.17
N ASN A 94 -6.97 17.64 -22.34
CA ASN A 94 -7.46 16.27 -22.37
C ASN A 94 -6.31 15.27 -22.14
N TYR A 95 -6.66 14.05 -21.71
CA TYR A 95 -5.66 13.04 -21.36
C TYR A 95 -4.74 12.65 -22.52
N HIS A 96 -5.26 12.58 -23.74
CA HIS A 96 -4.45 12.23 -24.91
C HIS A 96 -3.35 13.27 -25.18
N TYR A 97 -3.70 14.56 -25.07
CA TYR A 97 -2.74 15.65 -25.20
C TYR A 97 -1.71 15.62 -24.06
N PHE A 98 -2.17 15.46 -22.80
CA PHE A 98 -1.30 15.35 -21.63
C PHE A 98 -0.31 14.18 -21.75
N GLN A 99 -0.80 13.03 -22.19
CA GLN A 99 0.04 11.85 -22.40
C GLN A 99 1.14 12.11 -23.44
N LYS A 100 0.78 12.74 -24.54
CA LYS A 100 1.74 13.05 -25.61
C LYS A 100 2.74 14.13 -25.24
N GLN A 101 2.31 15.18 -24.53
CA GLN A 101 3.14 16.35 -24.21
C GLN A 101 4.00 16.20 -22.96
N TYR A 102 3.55 15.38 -22.02
CA TYR A 102 4.21 15.23 -20.71
C TYR A 102 4.52 13.79 -20.37
N GLU A 103 3.53 12.90 -20.31
CA GLU A 103 3.73 11.55 -19.76
C GLU A 103 4.76 10.74 -20.55
N ASN A 104 4.68 10.72 -21.88
CA ASN A 104 5.61 9.95 -22.71
C ASN A 104 7.04 10.51 -22.64
N ASP A 105 7.20 11.83 -22.77
CA ASP A 105 8.52 12.45 -22.78
C ASP A 105 9.20 12.37 -21.41
N ILE A 106 8.45 12.58 -20.36
CA ILE A 106 8.97 12.51 -18.98
C ILE A 106 9.32 11.08 -18.59
N VAL A 107 8.41 10.11 -18.85
CA VAL A 107 8.57 8.73 -18.38
C VAL A 107 9.53 7.93 -19.27
N LYS A 108 9.51 8.13 -20.59
CA LYS A 108 10.34 7.35 -21.53
C LYS A 108 11.67 8.00 -21.84
N ASN A 109 11.70 9.34 -21.93
CA ASN A 109 12.85 10.09 -22.39
C ASN A 109 13.58 10.82 -21.25
N ASN A 110 13.06 10.76 -20.02
CA ASN A 110 13.57 11.50 -18.85
C ASN A 110 13.74 13.00 -19.14
N ASP A 111 12.79 13.61 -19.90
CA ASP A 111 12.86 15.00 -20.30
C ASP A 111 12.72 15.96 -19.11
N GLU A 112 13.84 16.53 -18.68
CA GLU A 112 13.89 17.45 -17.53
C GLU A 112 13.11 18.75 -17.79
N GLU A 113 13.06 19.22 -19.02
CA GLU A 113 12.42 20.49 -19.34
C GLU A 113 10.90 20.34 -19.27
N LYS A 114 10.35 19.25 -19.81
CA LYS A 114 8.95 18.88 -19.66
C LYS A 114 8.58 18.65 -18.20
N THR A 115 9.46 18.03 -17.45
CA THR A 115 9.33 17.85 -16.00
C THR A 115 9.19 19.18 -15.27
N LYS A 116 10.10 20.15 -15.55
CA LYS A 116 10.06 21.50 -14.97
C LYS A 116 8.80 22.26 -15.36
N GLN A 117 8.36 22.15 -16.63
CA GLN A 117 7.14 22.76 -17.11
C GLN A 117 5.90 22.23 -16.38
N LEU A 118 5.74 20.90 -16.30
CA LEU A 118 4.59 20.29 -15.59
C LEU A 118 4.61 20.66 -14.11
N LYS A 119 5.78 20.59 -13.46
CA LYS A 119 5.96 20.97 -12.05
C LYS A 119 5.52 22.42 -11.81
N LYS A 120 5.90 23.36 -12.68
CA LYS A 120 5.49 24.77 -12.58
C LYS A 120 3.96 24.95 -12.68
N LEU A 121 3.29 24.12 -13.48
CA LEU A 121 1.83 24.16 -13.62
C LEU A 121 1.12 23.63 -12.36
N VAL A 122 1.58 22.52 -11.77
CA VAL A 122 0.85 21.85 -10.70
C VAL A 122 1.18 22.34 -9.28
N THR A 123 2.42 22.79 -9.05
CA THR A 123 2.90 23.22 -7.72
C THR A 123 2.01 24.28 -7.03
N PRO A 124 1.48 25.31 -7.71
CA PRO A 124 0.63 26.31 -7.07
C PRO A 124 -0.65 25.76 -6.43
N PHE A 125 -1.07 24.58 -6.83
CA PHE A 125 -2.31 23.94 -6.38
C PHE A 125 -2.08 22.76 -5.44
N ILE A 126 -0.82 22.46 -5.09
CA ILE A 126 -0.44 21.36 -4.22
C ILE A 126 0.13 21.92 -2.92
N LEU A 127 -0.54 21.63 -1.81
CA LEU A 127 0.00 21.89 -0.49
C LEU A 127 0.44 20.56 0.13
N ARG A 128 1.74 20.40 0.36
CA ARG A 128 2.30 19.23 1.03
C ARG A 128 2.96 19.60 2.33
N ARG A 129 2.78 18.76 3.34
CA ARG A 129 3.43 18.86 4.65
C ARG A 129 3.93 17.51 5.08
N ASN A 130 5.18 17.42 5.46
CA ASN A 130 5.78 16.22 6.02
C ASN A 130 5.52 16.16 7.52
N LYS A 131 5.21 14.96 8.04
CA LYS A 131 4.98 14.76 9.48
C LYS A 131 6.11 15.29 10.34
N LYS A 132 7.36 15.05 9.94
CA LYS A 132 8.56 15.50 10.68
C LYS A 132 8.68 17.02 10.81
N GLU A 133 8.16 17.77 9.84
CA GLU A 133 8.23 19.24 9.81
C GLU A 133 7.13 19.89 10.67
N VAL A 134 5.98 19.22 10.77
CA VAL A 134 4.78 19.80 11.38
C VAL A 134 4.52 19.26 12.78
N LEU A 135 4.85 17.99 13.03
CA LEU A 135 4.58 17.29 14.28
C LEU A 135 5.88 17.07 15.06
N THR A 136 6.43 18.14 15.59
CA THR A 136 7.66 18.11 16.42
C THR A 136 7.50 17.36 17.74
N GLU A 137 6.26 17.13 18.18
CA GLU A 137 5.93 16.37 19.39
C GLU A 137 5.92 14.85 19.18
N LEU A 138 5.96 14.37 17.92
CA LEU A 138 6.01 12.93 17.68
C LEU A 138 7.41 12.39 18.05
N PRO A 139 7.45 11.28 18.80
CA PRO A 139 8.72 10.61 19.10
C PRO A 139 9.40 10.09 17.80
N ASP A 140 10.62 9.59 17.92
CA ASP A 140 11.36 9.10 16.77
C ASP A 140 10.76 7.83 16.17
N LYS A 141 10.84 7.74 14.83
CA LYS A 141 10.60 6.51 14.08
C LYS A 141 11.93 5.96 13.60
N ILE A 142 12.30 4.79 14.10
CA ILE A 142 13.52 4.07 13.72
C ILE A 142 13.11 2.94 12.79
N GLU A 143 13.56 2.97 11.54
CA GLU A 143 13.23 1.97 10.54
C GLU A 143 14.49 1.25 10.07
N GLN A 144 14.43 -0.09 10.05
CA GLN A 144 15.54 -0.93 9.62
C GLN A 144 15.07 -2.11 8.77
N ASN A 145 15.87 -2.44 7.76
CA ASN A 145 15.71 -3.66 6.99
C ASN A 145 16.55 -4.76 7.63
N MET A 146 15.91 -5.85 8.04
CA MET A 146 16.56 -7.05 8.53
C MET A 146 16.75 -8.01 7.36
N ILE A 147 17.97 -8.09 6.86
CA ILE A 147 18.33 -9.01 5.78
C ILE A 147 18.63 -10.39 6.39
N LEU A 148 17.81 -11.36 6.02
CA LEU A 148 17.82 -12.71 6.58
C LEU A 148 18.34 -13.71 5.54
N PRO A 149 19.32 -14.56 5.86
CA PRO A 149 19.76 -15.61 4.97
C PRO A 149 18.74 -16.76 4.93
N PHE A 150 18.62 -17.41 3.79
CA PHE A 150 18.00 -18.73 3.71
C PHE A 150 18.84 -19.77 4.46
N ASN A 151 18.22 -20.80 4.99
CA ASN A 151 18.96 -22.01 5.33
C ASN A 151 19.23 -22.84 4.05
N ASP A 152 20.08 -23.86 4.15
CA ASP A 152 20.53 -24.67 3.01
C ASP A 152 19.38 -25.33 2.23
N GLU A 153 18.31 -25.73 2.91
CA GLU A 153 17.14 -26.36 2.29
C GLU A 153 16.25 -25.32 1.59
N GLU A 154 15.98 -24.21 2.26
CA GLU A 154 15.23 -23.09 1.70
C GLU A 154 15.90 -22.51 0.47
N GLU A 155 17.23 -22.36 0.51
CA GLU A 155 18.02 -21.85 -0.62
C GLU A 155 17.88 -22.76 -1.85
N LYS A 156 18.02 -24.08 -1.66
CA LYS A 156 17.85 -25.07 -2.76
C LYS A 156 16.44 -24.98 -3.36
N ILE A 157 15.41 -24.86 -2.51
CA ILE A 157 14.02 -24.71 -2.98
C ILE A 157 13.85 -23.41 -3.72
N TYR A 158 14.38 -22.30 -3.21
CA TYR A 158 14.26 -20.99 -3.85
C TYR A 158 14.95 -20.97 -5.21
N VAL A 159 16.23 -21.40 -5.27
CA VAL A 159 17.03 -21.44 -6.52
C VAL A 159 16.38 -22.32 -7.60
N ALA A 160 15.87 -23.50 -7.23
CA ALA A 160 15.18 -24.39 -8.17
C ALA A 160 13.90 -23.72 -8.74
N ASN A 161 13.12 -23.02 -7.90
CA ASN A 161 11.92 -22.34 -8.36
C ASN A 161 12.26 -21.08 -9.17
N LEU A 162 13.32 -20.37 -8.85
CA LEU A 162 13.81 -19.22 -9.61
C LEU A 162 14.25 -19.67 -11.02
N ALA A 163 15.02 -20.75 -11.12
CA ALA A 163 15.43 -21.32 -12.41
C ALA A 163 14.22 -21.75 -13.27
N LYS A 164 13.23 -22.39 -12.64
CA LYS A 164 11.97 -22.77 -13.33
C LYS A 164 11.21 -21.53 -13.79
N ALA A 165 11.07 -20.53 -12.94
CA ALA A 165 10.37 -19.28 -13.25
C ALA A 165 11.07 -18.54 -14.40
N ASN A 166 12.41 -18.51 -14.43
CA ASN A 166 13.19 -17.93 -15.52
C ASN A 166 12.94 -18.62 -16.85
N LYS A 167 12.89 -19.95 -16.86
CA LYS A 167 12.60 -20.72 -18.07
C LYS A 167 11.19 -20.42 -18.60
N GLU A 168 10.19 -20.49 -17.72
CA GLU A 168 8.79 -20.17 -18.08
C GLU A 168 8.65 -18.72 -18.56
N LEU A 169 9.40 -17.79 -17.95
CA LEU A 169 9.40 -16.39 -18.36
C LEU A 169 9.99 -16.19 -19.76
N GLN A 170 11.08 -16.88 -20.12
CA GLN A 170 11.65 -16.83 -21.47
C GLN A 170 10.66 -17.35 -22.50
N GLU A 171 10.02 -18.49 -22.24
CA GLU A 171 8.98 -19.05 -23.11
C GLU A 171 7.80 -18.10 -23.32
N LEU A 172 7.40 -17.36 -22.27
CA LEU A 172 6.34 -16.35 -22.36
C LEU A 172 6.73 -15.13 -23.19
N TYR A 173 7.99 -14.72 -23.18
CA TYR A 173 8.43 -13.54 -23.96
C TYR A 173 8.57 -13.82 -25.46
N ASP A 174 8.71 -15.05 -25.85
CA ASP A 174 8.75 -15.47 -27.29
C ASP A 174 7.34 -15.46 -27.93
N ILE A 175 6.28 -15.29 -27.10
CA ILE A 175 4.88 -15.20 -27.56
C ILE A 175 4.45 -13.74 -27.55
N GLU A 176 4.08 -13.18 -28.69
CA GLU A 176 3.47 -11.85 -28.78
C GLU A 176 2.19 -11.80 -27.94
N GLY A 177 2.16 -10.93 -26.91
CA GLY A 177 1.01 -10.79 -26.01
C GLY A 177 1.16 -11.48 -24.67
N SER A 178 2.41 -11.66 -24.17
CA SER A 178 2.71 -12.30 -22.88
C SER A 178 1.72 -11.93 -21.76
N ASP A 179 1.08 -12.95 -21.19
CA ASP A 179 0.04 -12.79 -20.18
C ASP A 179 0.66 -12.31 -18.86
N LYS A 180 0.48 -11.01 -18.55
CA LYS A 180 0.91 -10.40 -17.26
C LYS A 180 0.43 -11.19 -16.04
N MET A 181 -0.66 -11.95 -16.19
CA MET A 181 -1.19 -12.78 -15.13
C MET A 181 -0.28 -13.97 -14.81
N GLN A 182 0.36 -14.55 -15.82
CA GLN A 182 1.31 -15.67 -15.62
C GLN A 182 2.58 -15.18 -14.93
N ILE A 183 3.12 -14.03 -15.35
CA ILE A 183 4.27 -13.40 -14.67
C ILE A 183 3.94 -13.13 -13.19
N LEU A 184 2.74 -12.62 -12.90
CA LEU A 184 2.30 -12.36 -11.54
C LEU A 184 2.20 -13.66 -10.70
N LYS A 185 1.77 -14.76 -11.30
CA LYS A 185 1.75 -16.09 -10.63
C LYS A 185 3.15 -16.54 -10.25
N LEU A 186 4.13 -16.43 -11.17
CA LEU A 186 5.52 -16.79 -10.91
C LEU A 186 6.11 -15.96 -9.77
N LEU A 187 5.94 -14.65 -9.82
CA LEU A 187 6.38 -13.74 -8.75
C LEU A 187 5.70 -14.05 -7.42
N THR A 188 4.40 -14.33 -7.42
CA THR A 188 3.67 -14.68 -6.20
C THR A 188 4.22 -15.95 -5.58
N ARG A 189 4.53 -16.96 -6.41
CA ARG A 189 5.12 -18.21 -5.94
C ARG A 189 6.51 -18.00 -5.32
N LEU A 190 7.39 -17.25 -5.97
CA LEU A 190 8.72 -16.94 -5.43
C LEU A 190 8.61 -16.17 -4.10
N ARG A 191 7.70 -15.22 -4.00
CA ARG A 191 7.44 -14.50 -2.76
C ARG A 191 6.93 -15.45 -1.66
N GLN A 192 6.00 -16.34 -1.95
CA GLN A 192 5.52 -17.34 -0.98
C GLN A 192 6.66 -18.20 -0.43
N ILE A 193 7.60 -18.60 -1.28
CA ILE A 193 8.80 -19.37 -0.86
C ILE A 193 9.69 -18.52 0.05
N CYS A 194 9.88 -17.23 -0.26
CA CYS A 194 10.62 -16.31 0.63
C CYS A 194 9.98 -16.13 2.00
N LEU A 195 8.65 -16.17 2.06
CA LEU A 195 7.91 -16.01 3.31
C LEU A 195 7.94 -17.29 4.15
N GLU A 196 7.51 -18.37 3.54
CA GLU A 196 7.37 -19.66 4.19
C GLU A 196 7.16 -20.75 3.12
N PRO A 197 8.14 -21.63 2.88
CA PRO A 197 8.03 -22.66 1.86
C PRO A 197 6.83 -23.61 2.03
N ARG A 198 6.34 -23.81 3.26
CA ARG A 198 5.12 -24.58 3.56
C ARG A 198 3.85 -24.01 2.89
N LEU A 199 3.86 -22.79 2.41
CA LEU A 199 2.76 -22.22 1.61
C LEU A 199 2.68 -22.80 0.20
N VAL A 200 3.73 -23.48 -0.25
CA VAL A 200 3.88 -24.01 -1.60
C VAL A 200 4.10 -25.53 -1.63
N TYR A 201 4.65 -26.08 -0.54
CA TYR A 201 5.06 -27.47 -0.44
C TYR A 201 4.56 -28.09 0.86
N ASP A 202 3.76 -29.14 0.77
CA ASP A 202 3.15 -29.82 1.91
C ASP A 202 4.12 -30.75 2.66
N ASN A 203 5.27 -31.07 2.06
CA ASN A 203 6.27 -32.00 2.60
C ASN A 203 7.38 -31.32 3.42
N ILE A 204 7.17 -30.09 3.84
CA ILE A 204 8.10 -29.31 4.67
C ILE A 204 7.47 -29.16 6.05
N ASP A 205 8.14 -29.66 7.10
CA ASP A 205 7.62 -29.62 8.45
C ASP A 205 8.20 -28.47 9.28
N GLN A 206 9.38 -27.98 8.91
CA GLN A 206 10.08 -26.94 9.69
C GLN A 206 9.68 -25.54 9.28
N PRO A 207 9.48 -24.64 10.26
CA PRO A 207 9.24 -23.23 9.97
C PRO A 207 10.46 -22.60 9.31
N SER A 208 10.21 -21.64 8.41
CA SER A 208 11.25 -20.91 7.68
C SER A 208 12.16 -20.10 8.59
N SER A 209 13.36 -19.81 8.08
CA SER A 209 14.32 -18.90 8.74
C SER A 209 13.68 -17.54 9.01
N LYS A 210 12.86 -17.04 8.13
CA LYS A 210 12.12 -15.79 8.26
C LYS A 210 11.08 -15.86 9.39
N LEU A 211 10.31 -16.94 9.46
CA LEU A 211 9.32 -17.13 10.52
C LEU A 211 10.00 -17.28 11.88
N LYS A 212 11.12 -18.02 11.96
CA LYS A 212 11.92 -18.13 13.18
C LYS A 212 12.41 -16.76 13.66
N ALA A 213 13.01 -15.97 12.78
CA ALA A 213 13.47 -14.61 13.09
C ALA A 213 12.32 -13.70 13.56
N CYS A 214 11.15 -13.81 12.93
CA CYS A 214 9.96 -13.08 13.37
C CYS A 214 9.53 -13.48 14.78
N MET A 215 9.51 -14.77 15.09
CA MET A 215 9.15 -15.26 16.43
C MET A 215 10.17 -14.85 17.51
N GLU A 216 11.44 -14.76 17.18
CA GLU A 216 12.49 -14.20 18.06
C GLU A 216 12.26 -12.72 18.36
N LEU A 217 11.93 -11.93 17.34
CA LEU A 217 11.56 -10.53 17.52
C LEU A 217 10.33 -10.39 18.42
N ILE A 218 9.28 -11.17 18.17
CA ILE A 218 8.06 -11.15 19.00
C ILE A 218 8.41 -11.41 20.46
N LYS A 219 9.21 -12.45 20.76
CA LYS A 219 9.64 -12.78 22.12
C LYS A 219 10.41 -11.64 22.77
N THR A 220 11.39 -11.07 22.05
CA THR A 220 12.18 -9.94 22.53
C THR A 220 11.29 -8.73 22.87
N MET A 221 10.30 -8.41 22.02
CA MET A 221 9.37 -7.32 22.28
C MET A 221 8.46 -7.61 23.48
N GLN A 222 8.00 -8.85 23.63
CA GLN A 222 7.21 -9.26 24.81
C GLN A 222 7.98 -9.13 26.11
N GLU A 223 9.24 -9.57 26.15
CA GLU A 223 10.13 -9.42 27.30
C GLU A 223 10.27 -7.95 27.70
N ASN A 224 10.31 -7.06 26.72
CA ASN A 224 10.34 -5.61 26.93
C ASN A 224 8.96 -4.99 27.17
N LYS A 225 7.89 -5.79 27.24
CA LYS A 225 6.49 -5.35 27.40
C LYS A 225 6.02 -4.37 26.31
N GLN A 226 6.62 -4.45 25.13
CA GLN A 226 6.28 -3.61 23.99
C GLN A 226 5.15 -4.24 23.18
N LYS A 227 4.21 -3.43 22.75
CA LYS A 227 3.13 -3.85 21.82
C LYS A 227 3.59 -3.81 20.37
N VAL A 228 3.31 -4.88 19.64
CA VAL A 228 3.81 -5.12 18.28
C VAL A 228 2.67 -5.29 17.30
N LEU A 229 2.77 -4.61 16.16
CA LEU A 229 1.92 -4.85 15.00
C LEU A 229 2.71 -5.65 13.97
N ILE A 230 2.14 -6.74 13.46
CA ILE A 230 2.72 -7.48 12.35
C ILE A 230 1.81 -7.33 11.14
N PHE A 231 2.40 -6.86 10.05
CA PHE A 231 1.72 -6.73 8.77
C PHE A 231 2.26 -7.73 7.76
N SER A 232 1.33 -8.40 7.06
CA SER A 232 1.66 -9.21 5.88
C SER A 232 0.63 -9.00 4.78
N SER A 233 1.08 -9.12 3.53
CA SER A 233 0.19 -9.13 2.36
C SER A 233 -0.50 -10.48 2.16
N PHE A 234 -0.01 -11.54 2.79
CA PHE A 234 -0.54 -12.91 2.75
C PHE A 234 -1.20 -13.28 4.07
N THR A 235 -2.50 -13.51 4.05
CA THR A 235 -3.25 -13.94 5.26
C THR A 235 -2.79 -15.31 5.74
N SER A 236 -2.46 -16.22 4.83
CA SER A 236 -1.93 -17.55 5.15
C SER A 236 -0.63 -17.51 5.97
N VAL A 237 0.20 -16.48 5.80
CA VAL A 237 1.38 -16.28 6.66
C VAL A 237 0.98 -15.86 8.06
N LEU A 238 -0.03 -14.99 8.19
CA LEU A 238 -0.54 -14.58 9.51
C LEU A 238 -1.11 -15.79 10.28
N ASP A 239 -1.75 -16.72 9.56
CA ASP A 239 -2.26 -17.96 10.15
C ASP A 239 -1.10 -18.82 10.69
N LEU A 240 0.00 -18.97 9.94
CA LEU A 240 1.19 -19.69 10.38
C LEU A 240 1.90 -18.99 11.56
N ILE A 241 1.99 -17.68 11.57
CA ILE A 241 2.50 -16.92 12.73
C ILE A 241 1.60 -17.16 13.94
N ALA A 242 0.29 -17.18 13.76
CA ALA A 242 -0.69 -17.44 14.81
C ALA A 242 -0.52 -18.85 15.41
N GLU A 243 -0.30 -19.87 14.57
CA GLU A 243 -0.01 -21.24 15.02
C GLU A 243 1.27 -21.31 15.89
N GLU A 244 2.35 -20.65 15.43
CA GLU A 244 3.59 -20.60 16.22
C GLU A 244 3.41 -19.83 17.53
N CYS A 245 2.62 -18.76 17.53
CA CYS A 245 2.25 -18.04 18.76
C CYS A 245 1.46 -18.93 19.72
N GLN A 246 0.51 -19.72 19.24
CA GLN A 246 -0.26 -20.67 20.07
C GLN A 246 0.66 -21.73 20.69
N LYS A 247 1.59 -22.31 19.91
CA LYS A 247 2.58 -23.27 20.43
C LYS A 247 3.48 -22.66 21.51
N ALA A 248 3.78 -21.37 21.38
CA ALA A 248 4.61 -20.62 22.32
C ALA A 248 3.82 -20.02 23.51
N GLY A 249 2.49 -20.19 23.56
CA GLY A 249 1.65 -19.60 24.61
C GLY A 249 1.52 -18.07 24.51
N ILE A 250 1.74 -17.49 23.33
CA ILE A 250 1.68 -16.04 23.06
C ILE A 250 0.26 -15.66 22.69
N THR A 251 -0.34 -14.74 23.43
CA THR A 251 -1.65 -14.17 23.10
C THR A 251 -1.54 -13.12 22.01
N TYR A 252 -2.50 -13.13 21.07
CA TYR A 252 -2.53 -12.20 19.96
C TYR A 252 -3.95 -11.85 19.55
N TYR A 253 -4.10 -10.72 18.85
CA TYR A 253 -5.26 -10.40 18.04
C TYR A 253 -4.96 -10.58 16.57
N MET A 254 -5.98 -10.89 15.77
CA MET A 254 -5.86 -11.00 14.31
C MET A 254 -6.94 -10.20 13.61
N LEU A 255 -6.55 -9.43 12.57
CA LEU A 255 -7.43 -8.63 11.76
C LEU A 255 -7.14 -8.84 10.29
N THR A 256 -8.12 -9.38 9.56
CA THR A 256 -8.03 -9.66 8.13
C THR A 256 -9.16 -8.99 7.36
N GLY A 257 -9.19 -9.20 6.04
CA GLY A 257 -10.27 -8.69 5.19
C GLY A 257 -11.64 -9.31 5.46
N SER A 258 -11.68 -10.48 6.11
CA SER A 258 -12.91 -11.17 6.51
C SER A 258 -13.49 -10.70 7.84
N THR A 259 -12.70 -9.96 8.66
CA THR A 259 -13.17 -9.43 9.94
C THR A 259 -14.26 -8.38 9.71
N ASN A 260 -15.43 -8.58 10.32
CA ASN A 260 -16.54 -7.65 10.19
C ASN A 260 -16.26 -6.30 10.88
N LYS A 261 -17.12 -5.31 10.65
CA LYS A 261 -16.86 -3.93 11.08
C LYS A 261 -16.97 -3.76 12.61
N GLU A 262 -17.81 -4.53 13.26
CA GLU A 262 -18.03 -4.46 14.71
C GLU A 262 -16.86 -5.10 15.45
N ASP A 263 -16.50 -6.33 15.09
CA ASP A 263 -15.33 -7.04 15.66
C ASP A 263 -14.04 -6.25 15.45
N ARG A 264 -13.88 -5.62 14.28
CA ARG A 264 -12.74 -4.75 14.01
C ARG A 264 -12.59 -3.61 15.03
N ARG A 265 -13.70 -2.95 15.38
CA ARG A 265 -13.71 -1.86 16.37
C ARG A 265 -13.37 -2.39 17.76
N GLU A 266 -13.92 -3.54 18.10
CA GLU A 266 -13.70 -4.19 19.37
C GLU A 266 -12.23 -4.62 19.54
N LEU A 267 -11.66 -5.31 18.56
CA LEU A 267 -10.26 -5.75 18.56
C LEU A 267 -9.30 -4.57 18.75
N VAL A 268 -9.52 -3.47 18.01
CA VAL A 268 -8.71 -2.25 18.13
C VAL A 268 -8.85 -1.66 19.53
N SER A 269 -10.08 -1.58 20.06
CA SER A 269 -10.32 -1.01 21.42
C SER A 269 -9.68 -1.87 22.50
N ARG A 270 -9.75 -3.19 22.39
CA ARG A 270 -9.12 -4.12 23.34
C ARG A 270 -7.61 -4.00 23.31
N PHE A 271 -7.00 -4.07 22.13
CA PHE A 271 -5.55 -3.96 21.98
C PHE A 271 -4.98 -2.66 22.57
N GLN A 272 -5.72 -1.55 22.51
CA GLN A 272 -5.31 -0.28 23.12
C GLN A 272 -5.32 -0.32 24.66
N LYS A 273 -6.13 -1.19 25.27
CA LYS A 273 -6.45 -1.12 26.71
C LYS A 273 -5.92 -2.30 27.53
N ASP A 274 -5.82 -3.47 26.93
CA ASP A 274 -5.40 -4.69 27.61
C ASP A 274 -3.89 -4.96 27.46
N ASP A 275 -3.43 -6.06 28.05
CA ASP A 275 -2.02 -6.45 28.07
C ASP A 275 -1.61 -7.33 26.89
N THR A 276 -2.50 -7.56 25.92
CA THR A 276 -2.15 -8.30 24.69
C THR A 276 -1.09 -7.52 23.91
N THR A 277 0.07 -8.15 23.69
CA THR A 277 1.24 -7.48 23.10
C THR A 277 1.29 -7.58 21.57
N LEU A 278 0.56 -8.51 20.97
CA LEU A 278 0.69 -8.83 19.54
C LEU A 278 -0.61 -8.63 18.77
N PHE A 279 -0.52 -7.93 17.64
CA PHE A 279 -1.63 -7.77 16.70
C PHE A 279 -1.20 -8.14 15.28
N LEU A 280 -1.75 -9.22 14.75
CA LEU A 280 -1.54 -9.70 13.39
C LEU A 280 -2.53 -9.03 12.44
N ILE A 281 -2.06 -8.36 11.42
CA ILE A 281 -2.92 -7.52 10.57
C ILE A 281 -2.59 -7.76 9.09
N SER A 282 -3.60 -8.13 8.29
CA SER A 282 -3.38 -8.14 6.85
C SER A 282 -3.18 -6.72 6.33
N LEU A 283 -2.19 -6.52 5.45
CA LEU A 283 -1.82 -5.18 4.95
C LEU A 283 -3.04 -4.46 4.32
N LYS A 284 -3.89 -5.20 3.62
CA LYS A 284 -5.12 -4.68 3.01
C LYS A 284 -6.13 -4.21 4.06
N ALA A 285 -6.27 -4.91 5.17
CA ALA A 285 -7.14 -4.51 6.28
C ALA A 285 -6.54 -3.35 7.07
N GLY A 286 -5.22 -3.30 7.24
CA GLY A 286 -4.50 -2.23 7.92
C GLY A 286 -4.60 -0.86 7.24
N GLY A 287 -4.84 -0.82 5.92
CA GLY A 287 -4.99 0.41 5.14
C GLY A 287 -6.19 1.29 5.52
N THR A 288 -7.14 0.82 6.32
CA THR A 288 -8.37 1.54 6.65
C THR A 288 -8.38 2.06 8.09
N GLY A 289 -8.14 3.35 8.29
CA GLY A 289 -8.52 4.18 9.45
C GLY A 289 -8.30 3.66 10.88
N LEU A 290 -7.41 2.68 11.10
CA LEU A 290 -7.12 2.15 12.43
C LEU A 290 -6.29 3.16 13.25
N ASN A 291 -6.52 3.23 14.56
CA ASN A 291 -5.66 3.94 15.49
C ASN A 291 -5.06 2.95 16.48
N LEU A 292 -3.74 2.71 16.40
CA LEU A 292 -3.02 1.69 17.15
C LEU A 292 -1.78 2.30 17.84
N THR A 293 -1.95 3.48 18.41
CA THR A 293 -0.88 4.27 19.06
C THR A 293 -0.31 3.64 20.33
N SER A 294 -0.90 2.58 20.86
CA SER A 294 -0.28 1.80 21.93
C SER A 294 0.86 0.90 21.45
N ALA A 295 1.00 0.69 20.14
CA ALA A 295 2.08 -0.12 19.58
C ALA A 295 3.38 0.68 19.45
N GLU A 296 4.48 0.08 19.88
CA GLU A 296 5.84 0.65 19.85
C GLU A 296 6.71 -0.03 18.80
N ALA A 297 6.30 -1.17 18.30
CA ALA A 297 6.99 -1.89 17.22
C ALA A 297 6.04 -2.26 16.08
N VAL A 298 6.56 -2.19 14.86
CA VAL A 298 5.88 -2.60 13.64
C VAL A 298 6.80 -3.54 12.87
N ILE A 299 6.33 -4.72 12.55
CA ILE A 299 7.05 -5.70 11.73
C ILE A 299 6.31 -5.84 10.41
N HIS A 300 6.96 -5.48 9.32
CA HIS A 300 6.53 -5.85 7.98
C HIS A 300 7.17 -7.19 7.63
N PHE A 301 6.35 -8.24 7.63
CA PHE A 301 6.83 -9.59 7.38
C PHE A 301 7.28 -9.78 5.93
N ASP A 302 6.65 -9.07 5.01
CA ASP A 302 7.01 -9.03 3.60
C ASP A 302 7.05 -7.61 3.04
N PRO A 303 7.98 -7.30 2.12
CA PRO A 303 7.99 -6.03 1.42
C PRO A 303 6.80 -5.96 0.46
N TRP A 304 6.14 -4.80 0.40
CA TRP A 304 5.01 -4.58 -0.47
C TRP A 304 5.37 -3.69 -1.66
N TRP A 305 4.85 -4.00 -2.84
CA TRP A 305 5.10 -3.23 -4.07
C TRP A 305 4.73 -1.74 -3.94
N ASN A 306 3.73 -1.44 -3.13
CA ASN A 306 3.28 -0.09 -2.86
C ASN A 306 3.79 0.36 -1.49
N VAL A 307 4.88 1.13 -1.48
CA VAL A 307 5.48 1.71 -0.27
C VAL A 307 4.49 2.57 0.49
N SER A 308 3.58 3.27 -0.22
CA SER A 308 2.57 4.10 0.44
C SER A 308 1.62 3.29 1.32
N ALA A 309 1.21 2.10 0.86
CA ALA A 309 0.37 1.21 1.67
C ALA A 309 1.14 0.67 2.88
N GLN A 310 2.44 0.39 2.73
CA GLN A 310 3.33 -0.02 3.82
C GLN A 310 3.50 1.12 4.84
N ASN A 311 3.76 2.33 4.37
CA ASN A 311 3.86 3.52 5.22
C ASN A 311 2.53 3.83 5.92
N GLN A 312 1.39 3.70 5.23
CA GLN A 312 0.06 3.84 5.85
C GLN A 312 -0.15 2.82 6.97
N ALA A 313 0.31 1.59 6.82
CA ALA A 313 0.25 0.58 7.86
C ALA A 313 1.12 0.97 9.07
N THR A 314 2.36 1.40 8.85
CA THR A 314 3.23 1.93 9.90
C THR A 314 2.60 3.14 10.61
N ASP A 315 1.94 4.02 9.86
CA ASP A 315 1.26 5.21 10.37
C ASP A 315 0.04 4.90 11.27
N ARG A 316 -0.34 3.64 11.44
CA ARG A 316 -1.33 3.23 12.46
C ARG A 316 -0.76 3.28 13.87
N ALA A 317 0.54 3.01 14.02
CA ALA A 317 1.29 3.17 15.27
C ALA A 317 1.94 4.55 15.38
N TYR A 318 2.57 5.03 14.31
CA TYR A 318 3.27 6.31 14.27
C TYR A 318 2.34 7.47 13.91
N ARG A 319 1.54 7.89 14.90
CA ARG A 319 0.46 8.87 14.73
C ARG A 319 0.38 9.79 15.94
N ILE A 320 -0.32 10.92 15.80
CA ILE A 320 -0.67 11.81 16.91
C ILE A 320 -1.30 11.01 18.05
N GLY A 321 -0.73 11.15 19.25
CA GLY A 321 -1.07 10.36 20.44
C GLY A 321 -0.08 9.24 20.75
N GLN A 322 0.90 8.97 19.88
CA GLN A 322 2.04 8.13 20.20
C GLN A 322 2.97 8.84 21.19
N LYS A 323 3.37 8.13 22.25
CA LYS A 323 4.22 8.69 23.32
C LYS A 323 5.64 8.12 23.32
N ASN A 324 5.84 6.97 22.67
CA ASN A 324 7.09 6.22 22.66
C ASN A 324 7.67 6.16 21.26
N ASN A 325 8.99 5.94 21.14
CA ASN A 325 9.62 5.71 19.85
C ASN A 325 9.02 4.49 19.17
N VAL A 326 8.81 4.58 17.86
CA VAL A 326 8.29 3.46 17.08
C VAL A 326 9.42 2.82 16.29
N GLN A 327 9.65 1.54 16.56
CA GLN A 327 10.61 0.72 15.82
C GLN A 327 9.91 0.00 14.67
N VAL A 328 10.46 0.10 13.47
CA VAL A 328 9.92 -0.54 12.26
C VAL A 328 10.93 -1.52 11.70
N PHE A 329 10.55 -2.78 11.62
CA PHE A 329 11.37 -3.86 11.09
C PHE A 329 10.78 -4.36 9.77
N ASN A 330 11.56 -4.27 8.69
CA ASN A 330 11.21 -4.87 7.41
C ASN A 330 12.02 -6.17 7.26
N LEU A 331 11.35 -7.32 7.29
CA LEU A 331 12.01 -8.61 7.12
C LEU A 331 12.19 -8.92 5.63
N VAL A 332 13.42 -9.19 5.22
CA VAL A 332 13.79 -9.35 3.81
C VAL A 332 14.72 -10.54 3.65
N MET A 333 14.38 -11.47 2.77
CA MET A 333 15.27 -12.58 2.45
C MET A 333 16.40 -12.11 1.54
N LYS A 334 17.63 -12.47 1.91
CA LYS A 334 18.85 -12.14 1.16
C LYS A 334 18.86 -12.83 -0.21
N ASP A 335 19.46 -12.20 -1.21
CA ASP A 335 19.62 -12.74 -2.56
C ASP A 335 18.31 -13.26 -3.17
N SER A 336 17.21 -12.51 -2.94
CA SER A 336 15.87 -12.92 -3.33
C SER A 336 15.08 -11.85 -4.08
N VAL A 337 13.93 -12.24 -4.58
CA VAL A 337 12.96 -11.32 -5.19
C VAL A 337 12.54 -10.20 -4.25
N GLU A 338 12.63 -10.39 -2.93
CA GLU A 338 12.27 -9.35 -1.95
C GLU A 338 13.28 -8.20 -1.94
N GLU A 339 14.58 -8.47 -2.02
CA GLU A 339 15.59 -7.41 -2.17
C GLU A 339 15.37 -6.62 -3.46
N LYS A 340 15.07 -7.32 -4.56
CA LYS A 340 14.76 -6.66 -5.85
C LYS A 340 13.52 -5.78 -5.77
N ILE A 341 12.50 -6.19 -5.00
CA ILE A 341 11.32 -5.35 -4.73
C ILE A 341 11.73 -4.07 -4.02
N ILE A 342 12.59 -4.14 -3.01
CA ILE A 342 13.06 -2.98 -2.26
C ILE A 342 13.90 -2.05 -3.15
N GLU A 343 14.79 -2.59 -3.98
CA GLU A 343 15.56 -1.80 -4.94
C GLU A 343 14.64 -1.02 -5.90
N LEU A 344 13.62 -1.70 -6.43
CA LEU A 344 12.63 -1.07 -7.30
C LEU A 344 11.79 -0.02 -6.58
N GLN A 345 11.43 -0.27 -5.33
CA GLN A 345 10.78 0.73 -4.48
C GLN A 345 11.64 1.99 -4.35
N LYS A 346 12.94 1.82 -4.09
CA LYS A 346 13.88 2.93 -3.93
C LYS A 346 13.99 3.76 -5.22
N ARG A 347 14.19 3.12 -6.37
CA ARG A 347 14.24 3.81 -7.68
C ARG A 347 12.94 4.58 -7.97
N LYS A 348 11.80 3.98 -7.69
CA LYS A 348 10.49 4.64 -7.89
C LYS A 348 10.29 5.81 -6.94
N LYS A 349 10.77 5.70 -5.72
CA LYS A 349 10.74 6.80 -4.76
C LYS A 349 11.59 7.97 -5.27
N GLU A 350 12.81 7.71 -5.74
CA GLU A 350 13.70 8.72 -6.30
C GLU A 350 13.06 9.46 -7.50
N LEU A 351 12.43 8.72 -8.43
CA LEU A 351 11.69 9.31 -9.55
C LEU A 351 10.49 10.15 -9.10
N ALA A 352 9.81 9.72 -8.08
CA ALA A 352 8.64 10.43 -7.56
C ALA A 352 9.01 11.64 -6.73
N ASP A 353 10.12 11.59 -5.99
CA ASP A 353 10.69 12.72 -5.27
C ASP A 353 11.15 13.83 -6.24
N MET A 354 11.47 13.50 -7.50
CA MET A 354 11.71 14.48 -8.56
C MET A 354 10.46 15.30 -8.90
N PHE A 355 9.25 14.77 -8.79
CA PHE A 355 8.02 15.46 -9.18
C PHE A 355 7.21 16.03 -8.01
N VAL A 356 7.12 15.26 -6.95
CA VAL A 356 6.44 15.62 -5.71
C VAL A 356 7.08 14.71 -4.68
N GLU A 357 8.03 15.18 -3.90
CA GLU A 357 8.70 14.34 -2.89
C GLU A 357 7.83 13.19 -2.37
N ASN A 358 8.08 11.97 -2.84
CA ASN A 358 7.50 10.65 -2.53
C ASN A 358 6.44 10.08 -3.49
N ASN A 359 6.81 8.97 -4.16
CA ASN A 359 5.81 8.01 -4.67
C ASN A 359 6.34 6.65 -5.10
N SER A 360 5.47 5.66 -4.99
CA SER A 360 5.70 4.25 -5.28
C SER A 360 4.64 3.67 -6.24
N GLY A 361 5.07 2.88 -7.19
CA GLY A 361 4.21 2.27 -8.20
C GLY A 361 3.98 0.76 -8.03
N GLY A 362 2.94 0.21 -8.65
CA GLY A 362 2.62 -1.22 -8.69
C GLY A 362 3.20 -1.94 -9.90
N LEU A 363 3.12 -3.28 -9.91
CA LEU A 363 3.57 -4.19 -10.96
C LEU A 363 3.06 -3.86 -12.38
N SER A 364 1.91 -3.19 -12.51
CA SER A 364 1.29 -2.90 -13.81
C SER A 364 2.07 -1.91 -14.68
N GLN A 365 3.09 -1.26 -14.13
CA GLN A 365 3.89 -0.24 -14.81
C GLN A 365 5.38 -0.55 -14.86
N MET A 366 5.77 -1.74 -14.45
CA MET A 366 7.14 -2.19 -14.59
C MET A 366 7.48 -2.37 -16.07
N SER A 367 8.66 -1.89 -16.46
CA SER A 367 9.20 -2.18 -17.80
C SER A 367 9.49 -3.68 -17.92
N LYS A 368 9.71 -4.14 -19.13
CA LYS A 368 10.16 -5.52 -19.37
C LYS A 368 11.46 -5.81 -18.65
N GLU A 369 12.38 -4.84 -18.66
CA GLU A 369 13.68 -4.90 -18.01
C GLU A 369 13.53 -4.97 -16.48
N ASP A 370 12.63 -4.18 -15.88
CA ASP A 370 12.33 -4.23 -14.45
C ASP A 370 11.79 -5.59 -14.02
N ILE A 371 10.88 -6.17 -14.84
CA ILE A 371 10.32 -7.51 -14.56
C ILE A 371 11.42 -8.56 -14.66
N LEU A 372 12.24 -8.52 -15.71
CA LEU A 372 13.36 -9.46 -15.88
C LEU A 372 14.35 -9.38 -14.73
N SER A 373 14.65 -8.17 -14.23
CA SER A 373 15.58 -7.97 -13.10
C SER A 373 15.12 -8.64 -11.80
N LEU A 374 13.81 -8.86 -11.61
CA LEU A 374 13.28 -9.57 -10.43
C LEU A 374 13.64 -11.07 -10.42
N PHE A 375 13.96 -11.64 -11.58
CA PHE A 375 14.29 -13.05 -11.74
C PHE A 375 15.80 -13.30 -11.94
N THR A 376 16.63 -12.27 -11.85
CA THR A 376 18.11 -12.40 -11.86
C THR A 376 18.62 -12.54 -10.44
N MET A 377 19.65 -13.38 -10.24
CA MET A 377 20.45 -13.41 -9.01
C MET A 377 21.38 -12.21 -8.93
#